data_e00fe549b71cddaca070b3902a88d0a5
#
_entry.id   e00fe549b71cddaca070b3902a88d0a5
#
_cell.length_a   1.000
_cell.length_b   1.000
_cell.length_c   1.000
_cell.angle_alpha   90.00
_cell.angle_beta   90.00
_cell.angle_gamma   90.00
#
_symmetry.space_group_name_H-M   'P 1'
#
loop_
_entity.id
_entity.type
_entity.pdbx_description
1 polymer ?
#
loop_
_entity_poly.entity_id
_entity_poly.type
_entity_poly.pdbx_seq_one_letter_code
_entity_poly.pdbx_strand_id
1 'polypeptide(L)'
;MKELTISGTAGLLTVTDLTIGAIILGFDHNAALEGSGRIHFQLARLGATPVALVDKRHGSFSDLAGAFTMNTTATSEGGWQGCHMRQEILGSDSADVLAPKEGTLLALLPEELRAVMKPCTDNTGNSMEAAAVTATQEWLFLLSEWEYYGARTMANEGEQSFQQQYAYYAAGGSPAKMRHSRTTATARDWCRSPAAGWAGFCHVNKDGTAYYEAPNADLGIAPAFVLGA
;
A
#
# COMPACT_ATOMS: atom_id res chain seq x y z
N MET A 1 -0.13 -8.71 19.16
CA MET A 1 -0.70 -7.96 18.02
C MET A 1 -2.21 -7.90 18.23
N LYS A 2 -2.83 -6.73 18.09
CA LYS A 2 -4.29 -6.62 18.18
C LYS A 2 -4.86 -6.91 16.79
N GLU A 3 -5.78 -7.85 16.70
CA GLU A 3 -6.55 -8.09 15.49
C GLU A 3 -7.61 -7.01 15.34
N LEU A 4 -7.89 -6.65 14.10
CA LEU A 4 -8.90 -5.67 13.71
C LEU A 4 -10.01 -6.40 12.98
N THR A 5 -11.25 -6.09 13.27
CA THR A 5 -12.39 -6.57 12.47
C THR A 5 -12.93 -5.41 11.68
N ILE A 6 -13.04 -5.60 10.36
CA ILE A 6 -13.56 -4.59 9.43
C ILE A 6 -14.75 -5.14 8.65
N SER A 7 -15.73 -4.27 8.42
CA SER A 7 -16.91 -4.55 7.59
C SER A 7 -17.25 -3.34 6.76
N GLY A 8 -17.70 -3.55 5.53
CA GLY A 8 -18.12 -2.50 4.61
C GLY A 8 -17.52 -2.65 3.23
N THR A 9 -17.55 -1.57 2.45
CA THR A 9 -17.05 -1.53 1.07
C THR A 9 -16.02 -0.43 0.90
N ALA A 10 -14.88 -0.77 0.30
CA ALA A 10 -13.85 0.17 -0.12
C ALA A 10 -13.48 -0.13 -1.58
N GLY A 11 -13.73 0.81 -2.48
CA GLY A 11 -13.65 0.58 -3.91
C GLY A 11 -14.53 -0.60 -4.33
N LEU A 12 -13.93 -1.65 -4.86
CA LEU A 12 -14.64 -2.88 -5.27
C LEU A 12 -14.58 -4.00 -4.19
N LEU A 13 -13.82 -3.81 -3.13
CA LEU A 13 -13.74 -4.76 -2.02
C LEU A 13 -14.95 -4.60 -1.11
N THR A 14 -15.71 -5.67 -0.92
CA THR A 14 -16.75 -5.76 0.12
C THR A 14 -16.35 -6.86 1.10
N VAL A 15 -16.29 -6.52 2.38
CA VAL A 15 -15.97 -7.44 3.48
C VAL A 15 -17.06 -7.40 4.54
N THR A 16 -17.26 -8.53 5.20
CA THR A 16 -18.14 -8.67 6.36
C THR A 16 -17.35 -9.39 7.44
N ASP A 17 -17.20 -8.75 8.59
CA ASP A 17 -16.51 -9.28 9.77
C ASP A 17 -15.13 -9.87 9.44
N LEU A 18 -14.40 -9.23 8.53
CA LEU A 18 -13.05 -9.64 8.19
C LEU A 18 -12.10 -9.30 9.34
N THR A 19 -11.61 -10.32 10.01
CA THR A 19 -10.53 -10.15 10.99
C THR A 19 -9.19 -10.05 10.27
N ILE A 20 -8.54 -8.93 10.39
CA ILE A 20 -7.23 -8.66 9.78
C ILE A 20 -6.25 -8.18 10.84
N GLY A 21 -4.98 -8.54 10.70
CA GLY A 21 -3.90 -8.07 11.55
C GLY A 21 -2.92 -7.19 10.81
N ALA A 22 -1.94 -6.67 11.54
CA ALA A 22 -0.88 -5.85 10.99
C ALA A 22 0.50 -6.43 11.32
N ILE A 23 1.43 -6.27 10.38
CA ILE A 23 2.86 -6.57 10.55
C ILE A 23 3.53 -5.27 11.00
N ILE A 24 4.38 -5.33 12.03
CA ILE A 24 5.27 -4.21 12.35
C ILE A 24 6.36 -4.17 11.28
N LEU A 25 6.44 -3.07 10.56
CA LEU A 25 7.44 -2.83 9.54
C LEU A 25 8.74 -2.28 10.14
N GLY A 26 8.62 -1.41 11.13
CA GLY A 26 9.75 -0.78 11.80
C GLY A 26 9.34 0.28 12.79
N PHE A 27 10.31 0.78 13.52
CA PHE A 27 10.18 1.88 14.46
C PHE A 27 10.94 3.07 13.91
N ASP A 28 10.37 4.26 14.02
CA ASP A 28 11.01 5.53 13.65
C ASP A 28 11.60 5.54 12.22
N HIS A 29 10.95 4.84 11.28
CA HIS A 29 11.45 4.63 9.93
C HIS A 29 11.75 5.96 9.21
N ASN A 30 10.86 6.94 9.32
CA ASN A 30 10.98 8.27 8.71
C ASN A 30 11.29 9.36 9.76
N ALA A 31 12.02 9.03 10.83
CA ALA A 31 12.23 9.95 11.96
C ALA A 31 12.81 11.30 11.57
N ALA A 32 13.61 11.38 10.50
CA ALA A 32 14.16 12.64 9.98
C ALA A 32 13.08 13.59 9.46
N LEU A 33 11.94 13.08 9.00
CA LEU A 33 10.82 13.84 8.46
C LEU A 33 9.66 13.99 9.45
N GLU A 34 9.45 13.00 10.30
CA GLU A 34 8.23 12.84 11.11
C GLU A 34 8.48 12.93 12.61
N GLY A 35 9.73 12.97 13.05
CA GLY A 35 10.12 12.84 14.45
C GLY A 35 10.11 11.38 14.92
N SER A 36 10.47 11.17 16.17
CA SER A 36 10.54 9.84 16.81
C SER A 36 9.25 9.47 17.53
N GLY A 37 9.17 8.23 18.04
CA GLY A 37 8.01 7.68 18.76
C GLY A 37 6.95 7.14 17.81
N ARG A 38 7.34 6.69 16.62
CA ARG A 38 6.45 6.18 15.60
C ARG A 38 6.66 4.70 15.31
N ILE A 39 5.58 3.97 15.12
CA ILE A 39 5.60 2.56 14.73
C ILE A 39 4.84 2.44 13.42
N HIS A 40 5.52 1.93 12.40
CA HIS A 40 4.97 1.69 11.08
C HIS A 40 4.45 0.26 10.99
N PHE A 41 3.22 0.11 10.49
CA PHE A 41 2.55 -1.17 10.33
C PHE A 41 2.11 -1.36 8.88
N GLN A 42 1.95 -2.63 8.48
CA GLN A 42 1.28 -2.99 7.23
C GLN A 42 0.06 -3.85 7.53
N LEU A 43 -1.10 -3.46 7.03
CA LEU A 43 -2.34 -4.23 7.05
C LEU A 43 -2.22 -5.38 6.05
N ALA A 44 -1.66 -6.48 6.47
CA ALA A 44 -1.34 -7.55 5.54
C ALA A 44 -1.29 -8.90 6.23
N ARG A 45 -2.17 -9.18 7.21
CA ARG A 45 -2.07 -10.43 7.93
C ARG A 45 -3.43 -11.03 8.29
N LEU A 46 -3.58 -12.34 8.02
CA LEU A 46 -4.62 -13.19 8.60
C LEU A 46 -3.94 -14.27 9.43
N GLY A 47 -4.10 -14.21 10.76
CA GLY A 47 -3.34 -15.06 11.69
C GLY A 47 -1.83 -14.90 11.49
N ALA A 48 -1.13 -15.96 11.17
CA ALA A 48 0.32 -15.96 10.89
C ALA A 48 0.68 -15.65 9.43
N THR A 49 -0.31 -15.60 8.52
CA THR A 49 -0.08 -15.54 7.07
C THR A 49 -0.11 -14.10 6.56
N PRO A 50 0.97 -13.59 5.93
CA PRO A 50 0.92 -12.32 5.22
C PRO A 50 -0.05 -12.41 4.03
N VAL A 51 -0.94 -11.42 3.89
CA VAL A 51 -1.96 -11.41 2.83
C VAL A 51 -2.06 -10.05 2.16
N ALA A 52 -2.44 -10.05 0.88
CA ALA A 52 -2.95 -8.88 0.20
C ALA A 52 -4.49 -8.91 0.23
N LEU A 53 -5.10 -7.76 0.45
CA LEU A 53 -6.54 -7.60 0.25
C LEU A 53 -6.86 -7.68 -1.23
N VAL A 54 -7.82 -8.54 -1.58
CA VAL A 54 -8.27 -8.73 -2.96
C VAL A 54 -9.79 -8.89 -2.96
N ASP A 55 -10.44 -8.46 -4.04
CA ASP A 55 -11.86 -8.73 -4.28
C ASP A 55 -12.05 -10.17 -4.81
N LYS A 56 -13.26 -10.68 -4.77
CA LYS A 56 -13.66 -11.94 -5.41
C LYS A 56 -13.68 -11.84 -6.92
N ARG A 57 -13.91 -10.66 -7.47
CA ARG A 57 -13.85 -10.38 -8.90
C ARG A 57 -12.40 -10.32 -9.34
N HIS A 58 -12.15 -10.81 -10.51
CA HIS A 58 -10.81 -10.90 -11.07
C HIS A 58 -10.86 -10.49 -12.53
N GLY A 59 -9.79 -9.85 -12.98
CA GLY A 59 -9.53 -9.67 -14.40
C GLY A 59 -9.11 -10.98 -15.07
N SER A 60 -8.52 -10.88 -16.25
CA SER A 60 -8.08 -12.03 -17.06
C SER A 60 -7.12 -12.99 -16.36
N PHE A 61 -6.45 -12.55 -15.31
CA PHE A 61 -5.52 -13.33 -14.49
C PHE A 61 -6.11 -13.68 -13.13
N SER A 62 -7.31 -14.14 -13.13
CA SER A 62 -8.22 -14.31 -11.99
C SER A 62 -7.61 -14.90 -10.73
N ASP A 63 -6.67 -15.83 -10.82
CA ASP A 63 -6.07 -16.46 -9.65
C ASP A 63 -4.93 -15.66 -9.01
N LEU A 64 -4.47 -14.59 -9.66
CA LEU A 64 -3.28 -13.85 -9.27
C LEU A 64 -3.54 -12.37 -8.96
N ALA A 65 -4.66 -11.81 -9.44
CA ALA A 65 -4.98 -10.40 -9.30
C ALA A 65 -6.12 -10.17 -8.29
N GLY A 66 -6.22 -8.96 -7.80
CA GLY A 66 -7.36 -8.42 -7.07
C GLY A 66 -8.14 -7.48 -7.98
N ALA A 67 -9.11 -6.75 -7.42
CA ALA A 67 -9.95 -5.81 -8.16
C ALA A 67 -9.51 -4.34 -7.99
N PHE A 68 -8.36 -4.10 -7.42
CA PHE A 68 -7.87 -2.74 -7.18
C PHE A 68 -7.01 -2.26 -8.34
N THR A 69 -7.29 -1.05 -8.81
CA THR A 69 -6.50 -0.36 -9.83
C THR A 69 -5.82 0.86 -9.24
N MET A 70 -4.62 1.19 -9.72
CA MET A 70 -3.94 2.44 -9.32
C MET A 70 -4.63 3.65 -9.93
N ASN A 71 -5.07 3.55 -11.19
CA ASN A 71 -5.86 4.54 -11.89
C ASN A 71 -6.98 3.88 -12.69
N THR A 72 -7.99 4.65 -13.06
CA THR A 72 -9.09 4.20 -13.93
C THR A 72 -8.67 4.10 -15.40
N THR A 73 -7.53 4.69 -15.76
CA THR A 73 -6.95 4.71 -17.10
C THR A 73 -5.50 4.22 -17.06
N ALA A 74 -4.94 3.84 -18.20
CA ALA A 74 -3.58 3.31 -18.32
C ALA A 74 -2.52 4.43 -18.31
N THR A 75 -2.55 5.31 -17.32
CA THR A 75 -1.55 6.37 -17.13
C THR A 75 -1.04 6.42 -15.70
N SER A 76 0.26 6.60 -15.52
CA SER A 76 0.91 6.87 -14.24
C SER A 76 1.25 8.35 -14.04
N GLU A 77 0.76 9.21 -14.92
CA GLU A 77 0.97 10.66 -14.81
C GLU A 77 0.33 11.21 -13.53
N GLY A 78 1.02 12.13 -12.86
CA GLY A 78 0.65 12.60 -11.52
C GLY A 78 1.11 11.67 -10.39
N GLY A 79 1.62 10.48 -10.71
CA GLY A 79 2.18 9.52 -9.76
C GLY A 79 1.24 9.16 -8.63
N TRP A 80 1.80 8.87 -7.47
CA TRP A 80 1.03 8.55 -6.27
C TRP A 80 0.11 9.68 -5.83
N GLN A 81 0.58 10.93 -5.89
CA GLN A 81 -0.19 12.08 -5.43
C GLN A 81 -1.56 12.19 -6.11
N GLY A 82 -1.63 11.96 -7.41
CA GLY A 82 -2.84 12.11 -8.23
C GLY A 82 -3.60 10.81 -8.46
N CYS A 83 -3.15 9.65 -7.97
CA CYS A 83 -3.74 8.39 -8.36
C CYS A 83 -5.08 8.11 -7.64
N HIS A 84 -5.95 7.39 -8.35
CA HIS A 84 -7.26 6.94 -7.86
C HIS A 84 -7.13 6.06 -6.60
N MET A 85 -6.12 5.19 -6.55
CA MET A 85 -5.85 4.34 -5.40
C MET A 85 -5.72 5.15 -4.10
N ARG A 86 -4.90 6.21 -4.13
CA ARG A 86 -4.66 7.07 -2.98
C ARG A 86 -5.92 7.78 -2.51
N GLN A 87 -6.66 8.38 -3.46
CA GLN A 87 -7.75 9.30 -3.16
C GLN A 87 -9.08 8.60 -2.93
N GLU A 88 -9.38 7.57 -3.73
CA GLU A 88 -10.72 6.97 -3.79
C GLU A 88 -10.79 5.58 -3.14
N ILE A 89 -9.67 4.84 -3.13
CA ILE A 89 -9.66 3.48 -2.57
C ILE A 89 -9.18 3.50 -1.12
N LEU A 90 -8.02 4.11 -0.87
CA LEU A 90 -7.44 4.16 0.47
C LEU A 90 -8.02 5.29 1.33
N GLY A 91 -8.33 6.45 0.72
CA GLY A 91 -8.70 7.66 1.44
C GLY A 91 -7.50 8.28 2.18
N SER A 92 -6.30 8.09 1.61
CA SER A 92 -5.01 8.47 2.22
C SER A 92 -4.91 9.96 2.52
N ASP A 93 -5.53 10.80 1.69
CA ASP A 93 -5.50 12.26 1.73
C ASP A 93 -6.68 12.87 2.50
N SER A 94 -7.42 12.08 3.27
CA SER A 94 -8.52 12.59 4.09
C SER A 94 -8.05 13.73 5.00
N ALA A 95 -8.76 14.84 4.98
CA ALA A 95 -8.42 16.01 5.79
C ALA A 95 -8.51 15.73 7.29
N ASP A 96 -9.40 14.82 7.69
CA ASP A 96 -9.59 14.37 9.06
C ASP A 96 -9.68 12.84 9.10
N VAL A 97 -8.77 12.22 9.83
CA VAL A 97 -8.72 10.76 10.01
C VAL A 97 -9.94 10.22 10.77
N LEU A 98 -10.58 11.04 11.60
CA LEU A 98 -11.79 10.66 12.34
C LEU A 98 -13.07 10.82 11.51
N ALA A 99 -13.02 11.60 10.44
CA ALA A 99 -14.10 11.78 9.49
C ALA A 99 -13.63 11.43 8.06
N PRO A 100 -13.19 10.20 7.80
CA PRO A 100 -12.66 9.81 6.50
C PRO A 100 -13.75 9.77 5.44
N LYS A 101 -13.34 9.86 4.18
CA LYS A 101 -14.24 9.72 3.03
C LYS A 101 -14.91 8.34 3.05
N GLU A 102 -16.24 8.31 2.95
CA GLU A 102 -17.00 7.06 2.81
C GLU A 102 -16.57 6.26 1.57
N GLY A 103 -16.67 4.95 1.63
CA GLY A 103 -16.30 4.07 0.53
C GLY A 103 -14.79 3.85 0.38
N THR A 104 -13.98 4.37 1.32
CA THR A 104 -12.53 4.16 1.36
C THR A 104 -12.14 3.14 2.42
N LEU A 105 -10.95 2.55 2.28
CA LEU A 105 -10.43 1.60 3.26
C LEU A 105 -10.20 2.25 4.63
N LEU A 106 -9.78 3.52 4.65
CA LEU A 106 -9.61 4.28 5.91
C LEU A 106 -10.93 4.34 6.70
N ALA A 107 -12.06 4.49 6.02
CA ALA A 107 -13.37 4.52 6.66
C ALA A 107 -13.79 3.18 7.28
N LEU A 108 -13.21 2.06 6.81
CA LEU A 108 -13.49 0.74 7.38
C LEU A 108 -12.68 0.46 8.65
N LEU A 109 -11.61 1.22 8.92
CA LEU A 109 -10.81 1.03 10.12
C LEU A 109 -11.57 1.50 11.37
N PRO A 110 -11.47 0.78 12.49
CA PRO A 110 -12.08 1.21 13.76
C PRO A 110 -11.66 2.61 14.16
N GLU A 111 -12.60 3.39 14.70
CA GLU A 111 -12.34 4.77 15.12
C GLU A 111 -11.23 4.85 16.18
N GLU A 112 -11.18 3.89 17.10
CA GLU A 112 -10.15 3.84 18.14
C GLU A 112 -8.74 3.63 17.54
N LEU A 113 -8.64 2.94 16.41
CA LEU A 113 -7.37 2.85 15.68
C LEU A 113 -7.06 4.18 15.00
N ARG A 114 -8.03 4.75 14.30
CA ARG A 114 -7.85 6.02 13.58
C ARG A 114 -7.47 7.16 14.52
N ALA A 115 -7.99 7.19 15.73
CA ALA A 115 -7.69 8.21 16.76
C ALA A 115 -6.21 8.23 17.20
N VAL A 116 -5.47 7.14 17.03
CA VAL A 116 -4.05 7.03 17.38
C VAL A 116 -3.12 6.98 16.17
N MET A 117 -3.67 7.03 14.95
CA MET A 117 -2.87 7.12 13.73
C MET A 117 -2.16 8.47 13.66
N LYS A 118 -1.01 8.46 13.00
CA LYS A 118 -0.23 9.65 12.64
C LYS A 118 -0.04 9.67 11.13
N PRO A 119 -0.01 10.84 10.51
CA PRO A 119 0.28 10.91 9.08
C PRO A 119 1.72 10.47 8.81
N CYS A 120 1.92 9.71 7.74
CA CYS A 120 3.21 9.39 7.17
C CYS A 120 3.58 10.42 6.10
N THR A 121 4.87 10.75 5.99
CA THR A 121 5.37 11.59 4.89
C THR A 121 6.01 10.69 3.85
N ASP A 122 5.34 10.56 2.71
CA ASP A 122 5.79 9.75 1.59
C ASP A 122 6.34 10.62 0.46
N ASN A 123 7.58 10.34 0.05
CA ASN A 123 8.21 10.97 -1.10
C ASN A 123 8.18 10.01 -2.29
N THR A 124 7.34 10.30 -3.27
CA THR A 124 7.09 9.36 -4.37
C THR A 124 7.21 10.05 -5.72
N GLY A 125 7.65 9.31 -6.72
CA GLY A 125 7.75 9.81 -8.09
C GLY A 125 6.41 10.26 -8.66
N ASN A 126 6.44 11.29 -9.52
CA ASN A 126 5.24 11.91 -10.10
C ASN A 126 4.80 11.25 -11.42
N SER A 127 5.68 10.48 -12.05
CA SER A 127 5.42 9.84 -13.33
C SER A 127 6.52 8.84 -13.65
N MET A 128 6.52 8.31 -14.87
CA MET A 128 7.62 7.50 -15.39
C MET A 128 8.93 8.29 -15.62
N GLU A 129 8.90 9.60 -15.54
CA GLU A 129 10.07 10.48 -15.66
C GLU A 129 10.92 10.44 -14.39
N ALA A 130 12.24 10.33 -14.57
CA ALA A 130 13.17 9.91 -13.53
C ALA A 130 13.45 10.90 -12.38
N ALA A 131 12.99 12.15 -12.43
CA ALA A 131 13.53 13.17 -11.53
C ALA A 131 12.53 13.82 -10.56
N ALA A 132 11.24 13.83 -10.86
CA ALA A 132 10.28 14.57 -10.05
C ALA A 132 9.68 13.69 -8.95
N VAL A 133 9.91 14.12 -7.70
CA VAL A 133 9.38 13.48 -6.50
C VAL A 133 8.50 14.49 -5.77
N THR A 134 7.35 14.05 -5.27
CA THR A 134 6.45 14.87 -4.45
C THR A 134 6.31 14.26 -3.07
N ALA A 135 6.41 15.09 -2.04
CA ALA A 135 6.08 14.72 -0.67
C ALA A 135 4.57 14.81 -0.45
N THR A 136 3.98 13.76 0.08
CA THR A 136 2.56 13.71 0.44
C THR A 136 2.38 13.29 1.90
N GLN A 137 1.26 13.69 2.52
CA GLN A 137 0.89 13.24 3.86
C GLN A 137 -0.19 12.19 3.74
N GLU A 138 0.02 11.04 4.40
CA GLU A 138 -0.80 9.85 4.21
C GLU A 138 -1.29 9.28 5.54
N TRP A 139 -2.56 8.95 5.64
CA TRP A 139 -3.09 8.12 6.73
C TRP A 139 -2.91 6.63 6.45
N LEU A 140 -3.28 6.21 5.23
CA LEU A 140 -2.98 4.89 4.67
C LEU A 140 -2.13 5.07 3.41
N PHE A 141 -1.14 4.21 3.20
CA PHE A 141 -0.30 4.26 2.02
C PHE A 141 0.09 2.85 1.56
N LEU A 142 0.48 2.71 0.31
CA LEU A 142 1.16 1.51 -0.18
C LEU A 142 2.66 1.70 0.01
N LEU A 143 3.39 0.62 0.26
CA LEU A 143 4.84 0.70 0.28
C LEU A 143 5.36 0.99 -1.12
N SER A 144 6.48 1.71 -1.19
CA SER A 144 7.25 1.84 -2.42
C SER A 144 8.08 0.59 -2.72
N GLU A 145 8.61 0.50 -3.93
CA GLU A 145 9.58 -0.55 -4.26
C GLU A 145 10.82 -0.47 -3.35
N TRP A 146 11.33 0.74 -3.08
CA TRP A 146 12.48 0.96 -2.20
C TRP A 146 12.26 0.45 -0.78
N GLU A 147 11.05 0.63 -0.25
CA GLU A 147 10.70 0.21 1.10
C GLU A 147 10.57 -1.31 1.24
N TYR A 148 10.22 -2.00 0.16
CA TYR A 148 10.25 -3.47 0.13
C TYR A 148 11.67 -4.02 -0.02
N TYR A 149 12.46 -3.50 -0.96
CA TYR A 149 13.67 -4.19 -1.43
C TYR A 149 14.98 -3.51 -1.05
N GLY A 150 14.96 -2.24 -0.62
CA GLY A 150 16.16 -1.45 -0.36
C GLY A 150 17.00 -1.15 -1.61
N ALA A 151 16.45 -1.48 -2.78
CA ALA A 151 17.10 -1.30 -4.07
C ALA A 151 16.03 -1.07 -5.15
N ARG A 152 16.44 -0.41 -6.21
CA ARG A 152 15.59 -0.17 -7.38
C ARG A 152 15.67 -1.32 -8.37
N THR A 153 14.52 -1.76 -8.84
CA THR A 153 14.37 -2.63 -10.01
C THR A 153 13.60 -1.92 -11.11
N MET A 154 12.43 -1.38 -10.78
CA MET A 154 11.49 -0.74 -11.72
C MET A 154 11.15 0.70 -11.35
N ALA A 155 11.22 1.07 -10.07
CA ALA A 155 10.79 2.37 -9.58
C ALA A 155 11.60 3.54 -10.14
N ASN A 156 11.03 4.74 -10.01
CA ASN A 156 11.70 6.00 -10.32
C ASN A 156 12.96 6.18 -9.43
N GLU A 157 14.11 6.45 -10.03
CA GLU A 157 15.37 6.62 -9.29
C GLU A 157 15.38 7.85 -8.37
N GLY A 158 14.57 8.87 -8.67
CA GLY A 158 14.43 10.05 -7.83
C GLY A 158 13.94 9.75 -6.42
N GLU A 159 13.24 8.62 -6.22
CA GLU A 159 12.78 8.19 -4.91
C GLU A 159 13.92 7.74 -3.97
N GLN A 160 15.07 7.31 -4.51
CA GLN A 160 16.15 6.70 -3.76
C GLN A 160 16.66 7.55 -2.58
N SER A 161 16.76 8.86 -2.78
CA SER A 161 17.30 9.77 -1.77
C SER A 161 16.36 10.02 -0.59
N PHE A 162 15.11 9.59 -0.69
CA PHE A 162 14.05 9.88 0.26
C PHE A 162 13.45 8.65 0.94
N GLN A 163 13.86 7.46 0.51
CA GLN A 163 13.26 6.21 0.97
C GLN A 163 14.34 5.19 1.34
N GLN A 164 14.00 4.34 2.30
CA GLN A 164 14.86 3.24 2.75
C GLN A 164 14.02 1.98 2.96
N GLN A 165 14.67 0.83 2.96
CA GLN A 165 14.02 -0.44 3.22
C GLN A 165 13.51 -0.50 4.66
N TYR A 166 12.27 -0.96 4.84
CA TYR A 166 11.75 -1.24 6.18
C TYR A 166 12.53 -2.36 6.87
N ALA A 167 12.74 -2.20 8.17
CA ALA A 167 13.49 -3.16 9.00
C ALA A 167 12.93 -4.58 8.90
N TYR A 168 11.61 -4.75 8.80
CA TYR A 168 10.96 -6.05 8.61
C TYR A 168 11.47 -6.76 7.33
N TYR A 169 11.53 -6.05 6.21
CA TYR A 169 11.98 -6.62 4.94
C TYR A 169 13.50 -6.80 4.89
N ALA A 170 14.26 -5.88 5.48
CA ALA A 170 15.71 -5.99 5.62
C ALA A 170 16.12 -7.21 6.47
N ALA A 171 15.29 -7.60 7.44
CA ALA A 171 15.48 -8.80 8.25
C ALA A 171 15.01 -10.11 7.57
N GLY A 172 14.63 -10.06 6.30
CA GLY A 172 14.19 -11.24 5.53
C GLY A 172 12.68 -11.50 5.53
N GLY A 173 11.87 -10.52 5.91
CA GLY A 173 10.42 -10.58 5.73
C GLY A 173 10.07 -10.77 4.25
N SER A 174 9.14 -11.69 3.94
CA SER A 174 8.75 -11.95 2.56
C SER A 174 7.87 -10.85 1.99
N PRO A 175 8.22 -10.25 0.84
CA PRO A 175 7.32 -9.34 0.12
C PRO A 175 6.09 -10.06 -0.44
N ALA A 176 6.19 -11.36 -0.80
CA ALA A 176 5.08 -12.14 -1.32
C ALA A 176 3.96 -12.30 -0.30
N LYS A 177 2.71 -12.15 -0.76
CA LYS A 177 1.51 -12.26 0.06
C LYS A 177 0.53 -13.27 -0.52
N MET A 178 -0.21 -13.93 0.37
CA MET A 178 -1.34 -14.76 -0.03
C MET A 178 -2.57 -13.87 -0.30
N ARG A 179 -3.50 -14.35 -1.10
CA ARG A 179 -4.80 -13.69 -1.29
C ARG A 179 -5.66 -13.93 -0.05
N HIS A 180 -6.28 -12.88 0.47
CA HIS A 180 -7.15 -13.01 1.64
C HIS A 180 -8.37 -13.93 1.38
N SER A 181 -8.87 -14.00 0.16
CA SER A 181 -9.99 -14.87 -0.23
C SER A 181 -9.57 -16.30 -0.61
N ARG A 182 -8.26 -16.58 -0.74
CA ARG A 182 -7.72 -17.90 -1.11
C ARG A 182 -6.34 -18.07 -0.50
N THR A 183 -6.27 -18.69 0.66
CA THR A 183 -5.05 -18.82 1.47
C THR A 183 -3.92 -19.64 0.81
N THR A 184 -4.21 -20.41 -0.24
CA THR A 184 -3.22 -21.22 -0.97
C THR A 184 -2.68 -20.56 -2.24
N ALA A 185 -3.23 -19.41 -2.64
CA ALA A 185 -2.80 -18.69 -3.82
C ALA A 185 -2.10 -17.40 -3.42
N THR A 186 -0.96 -17.10 -4.04
CA THR A 186 -0.28 -15.82 -3.91
C THR A 186 -0.96 -14.73 -4.75
N ALA A 187 -0.93 -13.50 -4.27
CA ALA A 187 -1.40 -12.32 -4.99
C ALA A 187 -0.22 -11.50 -5.49
N ARG A 188 -0.46 -10.72 -6.54
CA ARG A 188 0.34 -9.53 -6.83
C ARG A 188 -0.26 -8.37 -6.04
N ASP A 189 0.57 -7.51 -5.49
CA ASP A 189 0.10 -6.34 -4.74
C ASP A 189 0.84 -5.06 -5.16
N TRP A 190 0.07 -3.99 -5.29
CA TRP A 190 0.57 -2.69 -5.74
C TRP A 190 1.59 -2.08 -4.80
N CYS A 191 2.60 -1.44 -5.40
CA CYS A 191 3.45 -0.43 -4.76
C CYS A 191 2.97 0.97 -5.18
N ARG A 192 3.30 2.00 -4.39
CA ARG A 192 2.99 3.39 -4.76
C ARG A 192 3.93 3.98 -5.81
N SER A 193 5.09 3.38 -6.04
CA SER A 193 6.12 3.88 -6.96
C SER A 193 5.67 3.78 -8.42
N PRO A 194 5.65 4.87 -9.19
CA PRO A 194 5.59 4.79 -10.65
C PRO A 194 6.81 4.07 -11.21
N ALA A 195 6.61 3.30 -12.26
CA ALA A 195 7.69 2.59 -12.95
C ALA A 195 8.46 3.53 -13.87
N ALA A 196 9.79 3.54 -13.77
CA ALA A 196 10.65 4.39 -14.59
C ALA A 196 10.62 3.95 -16.06
N GLY A 197 10.36 4.91 -16.95
CA GLY A 197 10.32 4.67 -18.39
C GLY A 197 9.07 3.92 -18.89
N TRP A 198 8.08 3.66 -18.03
CA TRP A 198 6.86 2.93 -18.38
C TRP A 198 5.63 3.61 -17.78
N ALA A 199 4.54 3.67 -18.54
CA ALA A 199 3.26 4.19 -18.03
C ALA A 199 2.61 3.18 -17.08
N GLY A 200 3.26 2.87 -15.95
CA GLY A 200 2.84 1.87 -14.99
C GLY A 200 3.20 2.23 -13.55
N PHE A 201 2.73 1.38 -12.64
CA PHE A 201 3.19 1.39 -11.25
C PHE A 201 3.89 0.07 -10.93
N CYS A 202 4.83 0.16 -10.00
CA CYS A 202 5.51 -1.03 -9.46
C CYS A 202 4.53 -1.91 -8.70
N HIS A 203 4.82 -3.18 -8.63
CA HIS A 203 4.10 -4.13 -7.79
C HIS A 203 5.03 -5.24 -7.30
N VAL A 204 4.65 -5.86 -6.20
CA VAL A 204 5.22 -7.13 -5.76
C VAL A 204 4.57 -8.25 -6.57
N ASN A 205 5.37 -9.08 -7.21
CA ASN A 205 4.90 -10.23 -7.94
C ASN A 205 4.52 -11.40 -6.98
N LYS A 206 3.83 -12.40 -7.47
CA LYS A 206 3.40 -13.56 -6.68
C LYS A 206 4.53 -14.34 -6.01
N ASP A 207 5.73 -14.27 -6.57
CA ASP A 207 6.95 -14.90 -6.04
C ASP A 207 7.77 -13.96 -5.15
N GLY A 208 7.29 -12.73 -4.92
CA GLY A 208 7.97 -11.70 -4.11
C GLY A 208 8.97 -10.86 -4.87
N THR A 209 9.11 -11.02 -6.18
CA THR A 209 9.98 -10.17 -7.00
C THR A 209 9.30 -8.84 -7.36
N ALA A 210 10.10 -7.79 -7.59
CA ALA A 210 9.58 -6.52 -8.09
C ALA A 210 9.27 -6.61 -9.59
N TYR A 211 8.14 -6.02 -10.00
CA TYR A 211 7.77 -5.82 -11.39
C TYR A 211 6.88 -4.58 -11.52
N TYR A 212 6.34 -4.33 -12.70
CA TYR A 212 5.38 -3.24 -12.95
C TYR A 212 4.19 -3.73 -13.78
N GLU A 213 3.08 -2.98 -13.71
CA GLU A 213 1.87 -3.27 -14.47
C GLU A 213 1.17 -1.97 -14.88
N ALA A 214 0.30 -2.05 -15.87
CA ALA A 214 -0.54 -0.93 -16.28
C ALA A 214 -1.42 -0.45 -15.13
N PRO A 215 -1.58 0.87 -14.91
CA PRO A 215 -2.27 1.41 -13.73
C PRO A 215 -3.74 0.98 -13.59
N ASN A 216 -4.37 0.60 -14.68
CA ASN A 216 -5.75 0.11 -14.73
C ASN A 216 -5.87 -1.42 -14.65
N ALA A 217 -4.79 -2.13 -14.35
CA ALA A 217 -4.84 -3.56 -14.07
C ALA A 217 -5.36 -3.84 -12.66
N ASP A 218 -5.97 -5.01 -12.47
CA ASP A 218 -6.53 -5.45 -11.19
C ASP A 218 -5.48 -6.23 -10.39
N LEU A 219 -4.95 -5.65 -9.30
CA LEU A 219 -4.07 -6.30 -8.37
C LEU A 219 -4.61 -6.21 -6.93
N GLY A 220 -3.97 -6.91 -5.99
CA GLY A 220 -4.22 -6.76 -4.56
C GLY A 220 -3.55 -5.51 -3.97
N ILE A 221 -3.83 -5.26 -2.70
CA ILE A 221 -3.20 -4.19 -1.92
C ILE A 221 -2.82 -4.69 -0.53
N ALA A 222 -1.74 -4.16 0.01
CA ALA A 222 -1.31 -4.35 1.38
C ALA A 222 -0.92 -3.00 2.01
N PRO A 223 -1.92 -2.18 2.39
CA PRO A 223 -1.69 -0.82 2.86
C PRO A 223 -0.93 -0.78 4.18
N ALA A 224 -0.21 0.30 4.38
CA ALA A 224 0.50 0.60 5.62
C ALA A 224 -0.10 1.82 6.32
N PHE A 225 0.21 1.96 7.60
CA PHE A 225 -0.18 3.09 8.44
C PHE A 225 0.81 3.28 9.58
N VAL A 226 0.77 4.44 10.22
CA VAL A 226 1.67 4.81 11.31
C VAL A 226 0.88 5.08 12.59
N LEU A 227 1.37 4.54 13.69
CA LEU A 227 0.91 4.92 15.03
C LEU A 227 1.99 5.74 15.74
N GLY A 228 1.56 6.69 16.56
CA GLY A 228 2.44 7.47 17.41
C GLY A 228 2.12 7.25 18.89
N ALA A 229 3.16 7.35 19.74
CA ALA A 229 3.00 7.45 21.17
C ALA A 229 2.44 8.82 21.57
#